data_fba2292e745e9eefb95e232df242e2c1
#
_entry.id   fba2292e745e9eefb95e232df242e2c1
#
_cell.length_a   1.000
_cell.length_b   1.000
_cell.length_c   1.000
_cell.angle_alpha   90.00
_cell.angle_beta   90.00
_cell.angle_gamma   90.00
#
_symmetry.space_group_name_H-M   'P 1'
#
loop_
_entity.id
_entity.type
_entity.pdbx_description
1 polymer ?
#
loop_
_entity_poly.entity_id
_entity_poly.type
_entity_poly.pdbx_seq_one_letter_code
_entity_poly.pdbx_strand_id
1 'polypeptide(L)'
;IYRGLVGSEMCIRDRIPSGNSDSASLDNVFEILNISGQPAPLAKLMLIPDAWSKKSKVLPAEHQKLFNFLNSTMEPWDGPAAIAATDNEWVIVATDRNGLRPMRYTITKDNLLFAGSETGMIELNEKKIVSKGRLGPGEILGVRIEKGKIFKNKEIKNYLAKEYKHFNNQIIDLDKKFPIKNETNLFKGDQLRKLQHCFGYSLEDLELILHPMAEDAKEATGSMGDDTPLAVLSNKYRPLYHFFRQNFSQVTNPPIDSLREN
;
A
#
# COMPACT_ATOMS: atom_id res chain seq x y z
N ILE A 1 -35.40 18.47 8.55
CA ILE A 1 -36.23 17.32 8.13
C ILE A 1 -35.82 16.75 6.74
N TYR A 2 -34.64 17.04 6.25
CA TYR A 2 -34.16 16.47 4.98
C TYR A 2 -32.93 15.56 5.18
N ARG A 3 -32.86 14.84 6.29
CA ARG A 3 -31.78 13.89 6.57
C ARG A 3 -31.94 12.51 5.91
N GLY A 4 -33.04 12.25 5.22
CA GLY A 4 -33.33 10.92 4.66
C GLY A 4 -33.04 10.75 3.18
N LEU A 5 -32.68 11.81 2.46
CA LEU A 5 -32.46 11.76 0.99
C LEU A 5 -31.04 12.18 0.58
N VAL A 6 -30.18 12.49 1.54
CA VAL A 6 -28.82 13.02 1.29
C VAL A 6 -27.76 11.92 1.26
N GLY A 7 -28.14 10.67 1.42
CA GLY A 7 -27.25 9.52 1.38
C GLY A 7 -27.08 8.85 0.02
N SER A 8 -27.62 9.44 -1.02
CA SER A 8 -27.55 8.86 -2.36
C SER A 8 -26.37 9.43 -3.17
N GLU A 9 -26.17 8.88 -4.32
CA GLU A 9 -25.13 9.22 -5.31
C GLU A 9 -24.82 10.72 -5.48
N MET A 10 -25.77 11.59 -5.20
CA MET A 10 -25.62 13.04 -5.37
C MET A 10 -24.59 13.64 -4.42
N CYS A 11 -24.59 13.23 -3.14
CA CYS A 11 -23.60 13.75 -2.18
C CYS A 11 -22.21 13.19 -2.41
N ILE A 12 -22.10 11.96 -2.90
CA ILE A 12 -20.82 11.37 -3.26
C ILE A 12 -20.25 12.10 -4.49
N ARG A 13 -21.06 12.37 -5.49
CA ARG A 13 -20.65 13.12 -6.69
C ARG A 13 -20.20 14.55 -6.39
N ASP A 14 -20.88 15.22 -5.49
CA ASP A 14 -20.52 16.59 -5.09
C ASP A 14 -19.24 16.62 -4.26
N ARG A 15 -18.96 15.55 -3.52
CA ARG A 15 -17.77 15.45 -2.66
C ARG A 15 -16.52 14.92 -3.37
N ILE A 16 -16.71 14.13 -4.41
CA ILE A 16 -15.63 13.58 -5.23
C ILE A 16 -15.82 14.02 -6.67
N PRO A 17 -15.52 15.29 -6.99
CA PRO A 17 -15.68 15.80 -8.35
C PRO A 17 -14.71 15.12 -9.31
N SER A 18 -15.15 14.90 -10.54
CA SER A 18 -14.31 14.38 -11.60
C SER A 18 -13.19 15.39 -11.95
N GLY A 19 -11.98 14.88 -12.17
CA GLY A 19 -10.81 15.70 -12.54
C GLY A 19 -9.98 16.21 -11.36
N ASN A 20 -10.29 15.80 -10.14
CA ASN A 20 -9.42 16.03 -9.00
C ASN A 20 -8.14 15.20 -9.09
N SER A 21 -7.09 15.67 -8.39
CA SER A 21 -5.91 14.84 -8.15
C SER A 21 -6.26 13.65 -7.24
N ASP A 22 -5.47 12.59 -7.30
CA ASP A 22 -5.66 11.40 -6.46
C ASP A 22 -5.64 11.74 -4.97
N SER A 23 -4.75 12.62 -4.54
CA SER A 23 -4.68 13.08 -3.15
C SER A 23 -5.93 13.85 -2.72
N ALA A 24 -6.48 14.72 -3.58
CA ALA A 24 -7.72 15.44 -3.28
C ALA A 24 -8.92 14.48 -3.21
N SER A 25 -8.94 13.47 -4.06
CA SER A 25 -9.96 12.43 -4.01
C SER A 25 -9.84 11.58 -2.73
N LEU A 26 -8.62 11.26 -2.32
CA LEU A 26 -8.36 10.58 -1.04
C LEU A 26 -8.89 11.38 0.15
N ASP A 27 -8.60 12.68 0.21
CA ASP A 27 -9.07 13.57 1.28
C ASP A 27 -10.61 13.61 1.33
N ASN A 28 -11.26 13.70 0.17
CA ASN A 28 -12.72 13.70 0.09
C ASN A 28 -13.32 12.37 0.58
N VAL A 29 -12.76 11.23 0.18
CA VAL A 29 -13.23 9.91 0.64
C VAL A 29 -12.99 9.76 2.14
N PHE A 30 -11.85 10.21 2.65
CA PHE A 30 -11.55 10.19 4.06
C PHE A 30 -12.58 11.00 4.86
N GLU A 31 -12.94 12.20 4.39
CA GLU A 31 -13.97 13.03 5.00
C GLU A 31 -15.33 12.33 5.01
N ILE A 32 -15.72 11.69 3.89
CA ILE A 32 -17.00 10.94 3.81
C ILE A 32 -17.02 9.81 4.84
N LEU A 33 -15.94 9.07 4.99
CA LEU A 33 -15.83 8.00 5.98
C LEU A 33 -15.98 8.56 7.41
N ASN A 34 -15.34 9.67 7.72
CA ASN A 34 -15.46 10.31 9.03
C ASN A 34 -16.89 10.81 9.31
N ILE A 35 -17.53 11.44 8.33
CA ILE A 35 -18.92 11.89 8.47
C ILE A 35 -19.88 10.69 8.63
N SER A 36 -19.56 9.56 8.02
CA SER A 36 -20.33 8.32 8.17
C SER A 36 -20.12 7.62 9.53
N GLY A 37 -19.26 8.17 10.39
CA GLY A 37 -19.01 7.68 11.73
C GLY A 37 -17.80 6.76 11.86
N GLN A 38 -16.98 6.64 10.82
CA GLN A 38 -15.73 5.90 10.93
C GLN A 38 -14.64 6.80 11.54
N PRO A 39 -14.01 6.41 12.67
CA PRO A 39 -12.94 7.23 13.26
C PRO A 39 -11.73 7.30 12.33
N ALA A 40 -10.98 8.39 12.41
CA ALA A 40 -9.83 8.67 11.55
C ALA A 40 -8.82 7.49 11.44
N PRO A 41 -8.46 6.78 12.53
CA PRO A 41 -7.58 5.62 12.40
C PRO A 41 -8.19 4.47 11.57
N LEU A 42 -9.50 4.25 11.67
CA LEU A 42 -10.17 3.21 10.88
C LEU A 42 -10.30 3.62 9.42
N ALA A 43 -10.70 4.87 9.15
CA ALA A 43 -10.76 5.42 7.80
C ALA A 43 -9.41 5.28 7.08
N LYS A 44 -8.30 5.59 7.77
CA LYS A 44 -6.95 5.37 7.22
C LYS A 44 -6.70 3.91 6.87
N LEU A 45 -7.04 2.97 7.74
CA LEU A 45 -6.82 1.55 7.47
C LEU A 45 -7.74 0.99 6.38
N MET A 46 -8.91 1.60 6.18
CA MET A 46 -9.81 1.25 5.06
C MET A 46 -9.20 1.69 3.72
N LEU A 47 -8.71 2.93 3.67
CA LEU A 47 -8.16 3.53 2.46
C LEU A 47 -6.75 3.02 2.14
N ILE A 48 -5.91 2.91 3.16
CA ILE A 48 -4.50 2.53 3.01
C ILE A 48 -4.19 1.46 4.05
N PRO A 49 -4.54 0.19 3.78
CA PRO A 49 -4.26 -0.93 4.66
C PRO A 49 -2.75 -1.26 4.67
N ASP A 50 -2.34 -2.07 5.64
CA ASP A 50 -0.99 -2.62 5.66
C ASP A 50 -0.77 -3.58 4.48
N ALA A 51 0.47 -3.64 4.01
CA ALA A 51 0.89 -4.70 3.12
C ALA A 51 1.00 -6.01 3.90
N TRP A 52 0.09 -6.95 3.67
CA TRP A 52 0.12 -8.25 4.30
C TRP A 52 -0.40 -9.34 3.36
N SER A 53 0.03 -10.57 3.59
CA SER A 53 -0.49 -11.73 2.87
C SER A 53 -0.92 -12.83 3.85
N LYS A 54 -1.81 -13.70 3.43
CA LYS A 54 -2.23 -14.87 4.23
C LYS A 54 -1.05 -15.76 4.65
N LYS A 55 0.06 -15.73 3.90
CA LYS A 55 1.31 -16.45 4.20
C LYS A 55 2.16 -15.75 5.25
N SER A 56 1.91 -14.48 5.54
CA SER A 56 2.61 -13.71 6.55
C SER A 56 2.14 -14.13 7.94
N LYS A 57 2.91 -14.99 8.61
CA LYS A 57 2.66 -15.44 10.00
C LYS A 57 2.86 -14.36 11.06
N VAL A 58 3.17 -13.14 10.67
CA VAL A 58 3.61 -12.06 11.57
C VAL A 58 2.43 -11.31 12.20
N LEU A 59 1.27 -11.31 11.56
CA LEU A 59 0.11 -10.57 12.05
C LEU A 59 -0.77 -11.40 13.00
N PRO A 60 -1.18 -10.83 14.15
CA PRO A 60 -2.17 -11.44 15.01
C PRO A 60 -3.48 -11.79 14.28
N ALA A 61 -4.11 -12.89 14.64
CA ALA A 61 -5.33 -13.35 13.98
C ALA A 61 -6.48 -12.32 14.01
N GLU A 62 -6.55 -11.52 15.07
CA GLU A 62 -7.55 -10.45 15.19
C GLU A 62 -7.30 -9.31 14.19
N HIS A 63 -6.03 -8.96 13.93
CA HIS A 63 -5.67 -7.99 12.90
C HIS A 63 -5.95 -8.53 11.50
N GLN A 64 -5.67 -9.81 11.25
CA GLN A 64 -5.99 -10.44 9.96
C GLN A 64 -7.49 -10.39 9.67
N LYS A 65 -8.34 -10.66 10.67
CA LYS A 65 -9.80 -10.55 10.52
C LYS A 65 -10.23 -9.11 10.20
N LEU A 66 -9.66 -8.12 10.90
CA LEU A 66 -9.92 -6.71 10.64
C LEU A 66 -9.54 -6.35 9.20
N PHE A 67 -8.31 -6.65 8.77
CA PHE A 67 -7.85 -6.33 7.42
C PHE A 67 -8.62 -7.07 6.33
N ASN A 68 -8.98 -8.33 6.54
CA ASN A 68 -9.85 -9.05 5.60
C ASN A 68 -11.18 -8.34 5.40
N PHE A 69 -11.78 -7.87 6.49
CA PHE A 69 -13.02 -7.10 6.42
C PHE A 69 -12.81 -5.79 5.66
N LEU A 70 -11.81 -5.00 6.04
CA LEU A 70 -11.54 -3.69 5.42
C LEU A 70 -11.29 -3.84 3.91
N ASN A 71 -10.47 -4.81 3.52
CA ASN A 71 -10.17 -5.07 2.10
C ASN A 71 -11.39 -5.60 1.30
N SER A 72 -12.37 -6.21 1.98
CA SER A 72 -13.62 -6.62 1.32
C SER A 72 -14.64 -5.50 1.19
N THR A 73 -14.45 -4.42 1.95
CA THR A 73 -15.38 -3.28 1.99
C THR A 73 -15.00 -2.18 1.01
N MET A 74 -13.71 -1.96 0.83
CA MET A 74 -13.18 -0.87 0.01
C MET A 74 -11.91 -1.29 -0.71
N GLU A 75 -11.77 -0.86 -1.95
CA GLU A 75 -10.54 -0.97 -2.71
C GLU A 75 -9.46 -0.04 -2.12
N PRO A 76 -8.27 -0.56 -1.79
CA PRO A 76 -7.23 0.23 -1.16
C PRO A 76 -6.58 1.20 -2.16
N TRP A 77 -6.23 2.39 -1.67
CA TRP A 77 -5.36 3.31 -2.40
C TRP A 77 -3.92 2.82 -2.33
N ASP A 78 -3.25 2.91 -3.46
CA ASP A 78 -1.83 2.60 -3.58
C ASP A 78 -1.06 3.84 -4.06
N GLY A 79 0.20 3.94 -3.68
CA GLY A 79 1.07 5.03 -4.06
C GLY A 79 1.72 5.74 -2.87
N PRO A 80 2.73 6.60 -3.13
CA PRO A 80 3.49 7.31 -2.10
C PRO A 80 2.62 8.32 -1.36
N ALA A 81 2.48 8.16 -0.05
CA ALA A 81 1.74 9.10 0.78
C ALA A 81 2.32 9.26 2.19
N ALA A 82 2.34 10.48 2.68
CA ALA A 82 2.51 10.81 4.08
C ALA A 82 1.23 11.51 4.53
N ILE A 83 0.53 10.96 5.51
CA ILE A 83 -0.82 11.34 5.87
C ILE A 83 -0.81 12.00 7.24
N ALA A 84 -1.46 13.15 7.34
CA ALA A 84 -1.84 13.76 8.60
C ALA A 84 -3.34 14.06 8.54
N ALA A 85 -4.10 13.51 9.46
CA ALA A 85 -5.55 13.67 9.46
C ALA A 85 -6.10 13.79 10.87
N THR A 86 -7.27 14.37 10.98
CA THR A 86 -7.98 14.52 12.24
C THR A 86 -9.48 14.36 12.03
N ASP A 87 -10.11 13.78 13.03
CA ASP A 87 -11.53 13.91 13.30
C ASP A 87 -11.71 14.62 14.66
N ASN A 88 -12.91 14.68 15.19
CA ASN A 88 -13.13 15.34 16.48
C ASN A 88 -12.56 14.56 17.69
N GLU A 89 -12.16 13.31 17.50
CA GLU A 89 -11.66 12.44 18.57
C GLU A 89 -10.17 12.11 18.43
N TRP A 90 -9.67 12.05 17.20
CA TRP A 90 -8.34 11.60 16.89
C TRP A 90 -7.55 12.61 16.05
N VAL A 91 -6.26 12.70 16.32
CA VAL A 91 -5.26 13.23 15.40
C VAL A 91 -4.33 12.09 15.04
N ILE A 92 -4.15 11.82 13.76
CA ILE A 92 -3.31 10.72 13.29
C ILE A 92 -2.27 11.20 12.29
N VAL A 93 -1.14 10.52 12.30
CA VAL A 93 -0.13 10.59 11.24
C VAL A 93 0.21 9.17 10.79
N ALA A 94 0.40 8.97 9.51
CA ALA A 94 0.60 7.66 8.92
C ALA A 94 1.43 7.71 7.66
N THR A 95 1.94 6.56 7.27
CA THR A 95 2.62 6.35 5.99
C THR A 95 1.74 5.56 5.03
N ASP A 96 2.13 5.60 3.76
CA ASP A 96 1.59 4.69 2.75
C ASP A 96 1.97 3.23 3.05
N ARG A 97 1.35 2.33 2.32
CA ARG A 97 1.48 0.89 2.50
C ARG A 97 2.92 0.38 2.44
N ASN A 98 3.74 0.97 1.60
CA ASN A 98 5.14 0.61 1.38
C ASN A 98 6.12 1.53 2.12
N GLY A 99 5.64 2.61 2.76
CA GLY A 99 6.47 3.57 3.47
C GLY A 99 7.38 4.38 2.55
N LEU A 100 6.91 4.69 1.34
CA LEU A 100 7.69 5.39 0.33
C LEU A 100 7.94 6.85 0.71
N ARG A 101 6.95 7.49 1.35
CA ARG A 101 7.15 8.82 1.93
C ARG A 101 7.48 8.72 3.42
N PRO A 102 8.52 9.44 3.87
CA PRO A 102 8.92 9.41 5.27
C PRO A 102 7.90 10.14 6.16
N MET A 103 7.72 9.62 7.37
CA MET A 103 7.02 10.28 8.46
C MET A 103 7.81 10.11 9.75
N ARG A 104 8.23 11.21 10.35
CA ARG A 104 8.99 11.24 11.59
C ARG A 104 8.15 11.88 12.68
N TYR A 105 8.44 11.55 13.92
CA TYR A 105 7.78 12.17 15.06
C TYR A 105 8.75 12.47 16.20
N THR A 106 8.40 13.48 16.98
CA THR A 106 9.11 13.87 18.20
C THR A 106 8.10 14.15 19.30
N ILE A 107 8.32 13.58 20.47
CA ILE A 107 7.49 13.79 21.67
C ILE A 107 8.32 14.52 22.69
N THR A 108 7.76 15.59 23.27
CA THR A 108 8.43 16.42 24.28
C THR A 108 7.91 16.15 25.69
N LYS A 109 8.65 16.61 26.70
CA LYS A 109 8.25 16.56 28.12
C LYS A 109 6.97 17.36 28.40
N ASP A 110 6.71 18.36 27.57
CA ASP A 110 5.53 19.21 27.68
C ASP A 110 4.30 18.55 27.02
N ASN A 111 4.38 17.24 26.71
CA ASN A 111 3.34 16.44 26.04
C ASN A 111 2.95 16.95 24.64
N LEU A 112 3.86 17.63 23.96
CA LEU A 112 3.64 17.99 22.55
C LEU A 112 4.16 16.90 21.63
N LEU A 113 3.37 16.57 20.63
CA LEU A 113 3.72 15.66 19.53
C LEU A 113 3.92 16.50 18.26
N PHE A 114 5.11 16.41 17.70
CA PHE A 114 5.45 16.96 16.39
C PHE A 114 5.64 15.82 15.42
N ALA A 115 5.02 15.92 14.25
CA ALA A 115 5.18 14.93 13.21
C ALA A 115 5.32 15.59 11.84
N GLY A 116 6.13 15.00 10.97
CA GLY A 116 6.35 15.49 9.63
C GLY A 116 7.38 14.66 8.86
N SER A 117 7.62 15.01 7.62
CA SER A 117 8.51 14.25 6.73
C SER A 117 9.98 14.29 7.17
N GLU A 118 10.41 15.37 7.81
CA GLU A 118 11.81 15.62 8.14
C GLU A 118 12.02 16.00 9.61
N THR A 119 13.22 15.79 10.10
CA THR A 119 13.66 16.35 11.38
C THR A 119 14.14 17.78 11.18
N GLY A 120 13.86 18.65 12.16
CA GLY A 120 14.31 20.06 12.12
C GLY A 120 13.33 21.02 11.45
N MET A 121 12.14 20.59 11.09
CA MET A 121 11.07 21.48 10.62
C MET A 121 10.62 22.47 11.69
N ILE A 122 10.81 22.11 12.93
CA ILE A 122 10.53 22.96 14.09
C ILE A 122 11.76 22.94 14.98
N GLU A 123 12.18 24.12 15.41
CA GLU A 123 13.27 24.27 16.37
C GLU A 123 12.84 23.80 17.75
N LEU A 124 13.40 22.69 18.20
CA LEU A 124 13.09 22.07 19.47
C LEU A 124 14.32 22.02 20.38
N ASN A 125 14.14 22.38 21.64
CA ASN A 125 15.18 22.17 22.62
C ASN A 125 15.36 20.67 22.89
N GLU A 126 16.52 20.13 22.57
CA GLU A 126 16.80 18.69 22.71
C GLU A 126 16.65 18.17 24.14
N LYS A 127 16.92 19.00 25.15
CA LYS A 127 16.73 18.64 26.57
C LYS A 127 15.25 18.37 26.94
N LYS A 128 14.32 18.88 26.15
CA LYS A 128 12.88 18.67 26.31
C LYS A 128 12.36 17.45 25.57
N ILE A 129 13.15 16.82 24.74
CA ILE A 129 12.71 15.69 23.93
C ILE A 129 12.70 14.42 24.77
N VAL A 130 11.57 13.71 24.75
CA VAL A 130 11.37 12.42 25.43
C VAL A 130 11.61 11.26 24.47
N SER A 131 11.09 11.39 23.24
CA SER A 131 11.19 10.32 22.25
C SER A 131 11.21 10.90 20.85
N LYS A 132 12.05 10.34 19.99
CA LYS A 132 12.07 10.56 18.55
C LYS A 132 11.87 9.23 17.85
N GLY A 133 11.23 9.24 16.70
CA GLY A 133 11.05 8.04 15.89
C GLY A 133 10.63 8.35 14.48
N ARG A 134 10.53 7.28 13.70
CA ARG A 134 9.94 7.31 12.36
C ARG A 134 8.87 6.21 12.25
N LEU A 135 7.89 6.44 11.42
CA LEU A 135 6.93 5.42 11.06
C LEU A 135 7.51 4.55 9.95
N GLY A 136 7.32 3.25 10.08
CA GLY A 136 7.60 2.27 9.04
C GLY A 136 6.47 2.16 8.02
N PRO A 137 6.60 1.25 7.04
CA PRO A 137 5.59 0.99 6.03
C PRO A 137 4.21 0.66 6.62
N GLY A 138 3.18 1.38 6.19
CA GLY A 138 1.80 1.21 6.66
C GLY A 138 1.53 1.60 8.10
N GLU A 139 2.54 2.07 8.84
CA GLU A 139 2.37 2.41 10.25
C GLU A 139 1.57 3.69 10.47
N ILE A 140 0.92 3.71 11.61
CA ILE A 140 0.08 4.81 12.09
C ILE A 140 0.45 5.17 13.53
N LEU A 141 0.48 6.45 13.81
CA LEU A 141 0.60 7.03 15.15
C LEU A 141 -0.59 7.94 15.36
N GLY A 142 -1.25 7.84 16.50
CA GLY A 142 -2.43 8.66 16.79
C GLY A 142 -2.46 9.18 18.22
N VAL A 143 -3.15 10.29 18.38
CA VAL A 143 -3.47 10.86 19.67
C VAL A 143 -4.99 10.90 19.81
N ARG A 144 -5.51 10.32 20.88
CA ARG A 144 -6.91 10.52 21.23
C ARG A 144 -7.04 11.80 22.03
N ILE A 145 -7.71 12.79 21.44
CA ILE A 145 -7.74 14.18 21.92
C ILE A 145 -8.28 14.25 23.37
N GLU A 146 -9.43 13.64 23.62
CA GLU A 146 -10.07 13.65 24.93
C GLU A 146 -9.17 13.11 26.07
N LYS A 147 -8.37 12.09 25.75
CA LYS A 147 -7.53 11.39 26.74
C LYS A 147 -6.09 11.89 26.78
N GLY A 148 -5.68 12.72 25.82
CA GLY A 148 -4.29 13.15 25.66
C GLY A 148 -3.31 11.98 25.50
N LYS A 149 -3.81 10.79 25.12
CA LYS A 149 -3.01 9.56 25.04
C LYS A 149 -2.51 9.32 23.64
N ILE A 150 -1.21 9.08 23.54
CA ILE A 150 -0.55 8.66 22.29
C ILE A 150 -0.69 7.16 22.14
N PHE A 151 -1.12 6.73 20.97
CA PHE A 151 -1.23 5.33 20.57
C PHE A 151 -0.26 5.05 19.43
N LYS A 152 0.61 4.08 19.62
CA LYS A 152 1.49 3.57 18.58
C LYS A 152 0.76 2.58 17.67
N ASN A 153 1.33 2.29 16.53
CA ASN A 153 0.79 1.42 15.49
C ASN A 153 0.07 0.17 16.02
N LYS A 154 0.76 -0.64 16.83
CA LYS A 154 0.20 -1.87 17.40
C LYS A 154 -0.97 -1.60 18.37
N GLU A 155 -0.89 -0.52 19.14
CA GLU A 155 -1.94 -0.16 20.10
C GLU A 155 -3.22 0.30 19.38
N ILE A 156 -3.08 1.09 18.31
CA ILE A 156 -4.22 1.51 17.47
C ILE A 156 -4.89 0.29 16.84
N LYS A 157 -4.11 -0.60 16.23
CA LYS A 157 -4.66 -1.80 15.59
C LYS A 157 -5.35 -2.73 16.60
N ASN A 158 -4.77 -2.90 17.78
CA ASN A 158 -5.41 -3.66 18.86
C ASN A 158 -6.72 -3.01 19.33
N TYR A 159 -6.72 -1.67 19.46
CA TYR A 159 -7.91 -0.92 19.82
C TYR A 159 -9.01 -1.12 18.78
N LEU A 160 -8.70 -0.92 17.51
CA LEU A 160 -9.66 -1.08 16.42
C LEU A 160 -10.16 -2.52 16.30
N ALA A 161 -9.29 -3.50 16.37
CA ALA A 161 -9.68 -4.91 16.31
C ALA A 161 -10.58 -5.32 17.50
N LYS A 162 -10.43 -4.66 18.65
CA LYS A 162 -11.29 -4.90 19.83
C LYS A 162 -12.65 -4.22 19.71
N GLU A 163 -12.68 -2.95 19.30
CA GLU A 163 -13.94 -2.18 19.18
C GLU A 163 -14.82 -2.72 18.04
N TYR A 164 -14.20 -3.11 16.94
CA TYR A 164 -14.88 -3.58 15.74
C TYR A 164 -14.96 -5.11 15.65
N LYS A 165 -15.11 -5.81 16.78
CA LYS A 165 -15.29 -7.27 16.85
C LYS A 165 -16.51 -7.81 16.08
N HIS A 166 -17.47 -6.95 15.78
CA HIS A 166 -18.71 -7.32 15.11
C HIS A 166 -18.55 -7.66 13.62
N PHE A 167 -17.38 -7.44 13.07
CA PHE A 167 -17.03 -7.89 11.71
C PHE A 167 -16.72 -9.40 11.66
N ASN A 168 -17.56 -10.19 12.30
CA ASN A 168 -17.60 -11.63 12.09
C ASN A 168 -18.24 -11.96 10.75
N ASN A 169 -17.69 -11.39 9.69
CA ASN A 169 -18.05 -11.77 8.35
C ASN A 169 -17.65 -13.23 8.18
N GLN A 170 -18.60 -14.06 7.77
CA GLN A 170 -18.32 -15.39 7.30
C GLN A 170 -17.52 -15.26 5.99
N ILE A 171 -16.22 -15.10 6.11
CA ILE A 171 -15.33 -15.15 4.97
C ILE A 171 -15.35 -16.61 4.50
N ILE A 172 -15.95 -16.82 3.34
CA ILE A 172 -15.98 -18.14 2.70
C ILE A 172 -14.63 -18.30 2.01
N ASP A 173 -13.82 -19.21 2.50
CA ASP A 173 -12.61 -19.64 1.82
C ASP A 173 -13.02 -20.51 0.62
N LEU A 174 -12.90 -19.94 -0.57
CA LEU A 174 -13.30 -20.62 -1.80
C LEU A 174 -12.46 -21.87 -2.05
N ASP A 175 -11.19 -21.85 -1.71
CA ASP A 175 -10.30 -23.01 -1.90
C ASP A 175 -10.73 -24.20 -1.05
N LYS A 176 -11.26 -23.94 0.15
CA LYS A 176 -11.82 -24.98 1.02
C LYS A 176 -13.19 -25.46 0.58
N LYS A 177 -14.01 -24.53 0.09
CA LYS A 177 -15.39 -24.85 -0.33
C LYS A 177 -15.44 -25.51 -1.70
N PHE A 178 -14.53 -25.10 -2.59
CA PHE A 178 -14.39 -25.62 -3.95
C PHE A 178 -12.94 -26.02 -4.19
N PRO A 179 -12.48 -27.16 -3.61
CA PRO A 179 -11.11 -27.59 -3.83
C PRO A 179 -10.86 -27.75 -5.32
N ILE A 180 -9.87 -27.04 -5.82
CA ILE A 180 -9.44 -27.17 -7.21
C ILE A 180 -8.98 -28.63 -7.36
N LYS A 181 -9.74 -29.43 -8.11
CA LYS A 181 -9.23 -30.71 -8.57
C LYS A 181 -8.04 -30.40 -9.46
N ASN A 182 -6.88 -30.93 -9.10
CA ASN A 182 -5.71 -30.84 -9.97
C ASN A 182 -6.09 -31.45 -11.32
N GLU A 183 -6.49 -30.61 -12.26
CA GLU A 183 -6.71 -31.03 -13.60
C GLU A 183 -5.34 -31.50 -14.13
N THR A 184 -5.30 -32.73 -14.60
CA THR A 184 -4.13 -33.27 -15.27
C THR A 184 -3.75 -32.32 -16.40
N ASN A 185 -2.46 -31.97 -16.48
CA ASN A 185 -1.94 -31.15 -17.57
C ASN A 185 -2.49 -31.62 -18.92
N LEU A 186 -3.41 -30.82 -19.46
CA LEU A 186 -4.10 -31.16 -20.73
C LEU A 186 -3.13 -31.25 -21.91
N PHE A 187 -2.03 -30.48 -21.84
CA PHE A 187 -1.04 -30.39 -22.92
C PHE A 187 0.35 -30.69 -22.38
N LYS A 188 1.12 -31.52 -23.13
CA LYS A 188 2.49 -31.89 -22.75
C LYS A 188 3.38 -31.92 -23.99
N GLY A 189 4.69 -31.78 -23.77
CA GLY A 189 5.72 -31.88 -24.79
C GLY A 189 5.49 -30.96 -25.99
N ASP A 190 5.57 -31.49 -27.18
CA ASP A 190 5.50 -30.71 -28.43
C ASP A 190 4.14 -30.01 -28.63
N GLN A 191 3.07 -30.59 -28.13
CA GLN A 191 1.75 -29.96 -28.22
C GLN A 191 1.69 -28.69 -27.39
N LEU A 192 2.24 -28.71 -26.18
CA LEU A 192 2.34 -27.54 -25.32
C LEU A 192 3.21 -26.46 -25.96
N ARG A 193 4.38 -26.84 -26.52
CA ARG A 193 5.28 -25.89 -27.19
C ARG A 193 4.61 -25.25 -28.42
N LYS A 194 3.88 -25.99 -29.21
CA LYS A 194 3.13 -25.45 -30.36
C LYS A 194 2.09 -24.43 -29.91
N LEU A 195 1.37 -24.72 -28.84
CA LEU A 195 0.40 -23.76 -28.26
C LEU A 195 1.07 -22.51 -27.74
N GLN A 196 2.13 -22.65 -26.97
CA GLN A 196 2.91 -21.49 -26.47
C GLN A 196 3.37 -20.61 -27.63
N HIS A 197 3.87 -21.21 -28.69
CA HIS A 197 4.29 -20.51 -29.91
C HIS A 197 3.11 -19.83 -30.64
N CYS A 198 1.96 -20.50 -30.72
CA CYS A 198 0.75 -19.92 -31.30
C CYS A 198 0.23 -18.69 -30.54
N PHE A 199 0.41 -18.70 -29.23
CA PHE A 199 0.02 -17.56 -28.35
C PHE A 199 1.14 -16.53 -28.14
N GLY A 200 2.28 -16.70 -28.85
CA GLY A 200 3.37 -15.73 -28.81
C GLY A 200 4.25 -15.77 -27.58
N TYR A 201 4.15 -16.79 -26.73
CA TYR A 201 5.00 -16.92 -25.56
C TYR A 201 6.45 -17.22 -25.94
N SER A 202 7.35 -16.35 -25.52
CA SER A 202 8.79 -16.57 -25.58
C SER A 202 9.28 -17.38 -24.38
N LEU A 203 10.53 -17.83 -24.42
CA LEU A 203 11.16 -18.47 -23.27
C LEU A 203 11.31 -17.49 -22.10
N GLU A 204 11.59 -16.23 -22.40
CA GLU A 204 11.69 -15.16 -21.40
C GLU A 204 10.36 -14.94 -20.68
N ASP A 205 9.24 -14.94 -21.39
CA ASP A 205 7.90 -14.83 -20.79
C ASP A 205 7.64 -15.98 -19.82
N LEU A 206 8.06 -17.19 -20.18
CA LEU A 206 7.88 -18.37 -19.33
C LEU A 206 8.74 -18.31 -18.07
N GLU A 207 10.02 -17.95 -18.20
CA GLU A 207 10.97 -17.98 -17.08
C GLU A 207 10.90 -16.73 -16.19
N LEU A 208 10.75 -15.54 -16.78
CA LEU A 208 10.84 -14.29 -16.06
C LEU A 208 9.48 -13.75 -15.61
N ILE A 209 8.40 -14.14 -16.27
CA ILE A 209 7.05 -13.65 -15.96
C ILE A 209 6.20 -14.76 -15.36
N LEU A 210 5.92 -15.82 -16.10
CA LEU A 210 4.94 -16.83 -15.68
C LEU A 210 5.46 -17.71 -14.55
N HIS A 211 6.74 -18.05 -14.54
CA HIS A 211 7.31 -18.90 -13.48
C HIS A 211 7.25 -18.24 -12.10
N PRO A 212 7.73 -17.00 -11.89
CA PRO A 212 7.57 -16.31 -10.61
C PRO A 212 6.11 -16.11 -10.19
N MET A 213 5.21 -15.86 -11.14
CA MET A 213 3.79 -15.73 -10.84
C MET A 213 3.20 -17.06 -10.34
N ALA A 214 3.58 -18.16 -10.95
CA ALA A 214 3.07 -19.49 -10.59
C ALA A 214 3.68 -20.01 -9.29
N GLU A 215 4.99 -19.82 -9.07
CA GLU A 215 5.71 -20.36 -7.93
C GLU A 215 5.52 -19.50 -6.66
N ASP A 216 5.69 -18.19 -6.81
CA ASP A 216 5.68 -17.26 -5.68
C ASP A 216 4.31 -16.60 -5.44
N ALA A 217 3.39 -16.74 -6.39
CA ALA A 217 2.12 -15.98 -6.42
C ALA A 217 2.35 -14.47 -6.31
N LYS A 218 3.39 -14.00 -7.01
CA LYS A 218 3.78 -12.59 -7.10
C LYS A 218 3.75 -12.16 -8.55
N GLU A 219 3.42 -10.90 -8.75
CA GLU A 219 3.59 -10.27 -10.05
C GLU A 219 5.07 -10.17 -10.40
N ALA A 220 5.42 -10.48 -11.65
CA ALA A 220 6.79 -10.36 -12.11
C ALA A 220 7.21 -8.89 -12.09
N THR A 221 8.35 -8.62 -11.51
CA THR A 221 8.95 -7.28 -11.48
C THR A 221 10.18 -7.26 -12.36
N GLY A 222 10.38 -6.16 -13.08
CA GLY A 222 11.52 -5.96 -13.94
C GLY A 222 12.12 -4.57 -13.78
N SER A 223 13.34 -4.40 -14.22
CA SER A 223 13.98 -3.09 -14.33
C SER A 223 14.00 -2.67 -15.79
N MET A 224 13.48 -1.50 -16.08
CA MET A 224 13.55 -0.87 -17.40
C MET A 224 14.88 -0.14 -17.63
N GLY A 225 15.67 0.07 -16.57
CA GLY A 225 16.99 0.67 -16.61
C GLY A 225 18.09 -0.34 -16.93
N ASP A 226 19.15 0.15 -17.53
CA ASP A 226 20.38 -0.61 -17.77
C ASP A 226 21.57 0.15 -17.19
N ASP A 227 22.03 -0.31 -16.02
CA ASP A 227 23.18 0.27 -15.31
C ASP A 227 24.51 -0.30 -15.81
N THR A 228 24.51 -1.06 -16.90
CA THR A 228 25.74 -1.62 -17.47
C THR A 228 26.65 -0.47 -17.91
N PRO A 229 27.91 -0.41 -17.46
CA PRO A 229 28.86 0.61 -17.88
C PRO A 229 29.00 0.68 -19.40
N LEU A 230 29.28 1.87 -19.93
CA LEU A 230 29.52 2.07 -21.36
C LEU A 230 30.52 1.03 -21.89
N ALA A 231 30.24 0.49 -23.09
CA ALA A 231 31.07 -0.51 -23.71
C ALA A 231 32.54 -0.07 -23.86
N VAL A 232 32.78 1.22 -24.07
CA VAL A 232 34.14 1.83 -24.17
C VAL A 232 34.94 1.68 -22.86
N LEU A 233 34.28 1.53 -21.71
CA LEU A 233 34.92 1.33 -20.42
C LEU A 233 35.13 -0.16 -20.08
N SER A 234 34.72 -1.06 -20.95
CA SER A 234 34.82 -2.51 -20.73
C SER A 234 36.12 -3.06 -21.31
N ASN A 235 36.80 -3.93 -20.55
CA ASN A 235 37.93 -4.71 -21.04
C ASN A 235 37.51 -5.95 -21.87
N LYS A 236 36.22 -6.18 -22.03
CA LYS A 236 35.66 -7.31 -22.76
C LYS A 236 35.16 -6.83 -24.14
N TYR A 237 35.24 -7.73 -25.12
CA TYR A 237 34.63 -7.48 -26.43
C TYR A 237 33.14 -7.17 -26.26
N ARG A 238 32.68 -6.14 -26.94
CA ARG A 238 31.29 -5.73 -26.98
C ARG A 238 30.83 -5.54 -28.44
N PRO A 239 29.62 -5.97 -28.81
CA PRO A 239 29.05 -5.68 -30.12
C PRO A 239 28.93 -4.19 -30.38
N LEU A 240 28.99 -3.78 -31.64
CA LEU A 240 28.96 -2.37 -32.04
C LEU A 240 27.74 -1.62 -31.52
N TYR A 241 26.57 -2.23 -31.52
CA TYR A 241 25.33 -1.61 -31.06
C TYR A 241 25.35 -1.24 -29.55
N HIS A 242 26.19 -1.86 -28.72
CA HIS A 242 26.36 -1.49 -27.34
C HIS A 242 27.00 -0.12 -27.13
N PHE A 243 27.71 0.41 -28.12
CA PHE A 243 28.32 1.74 -28.07
C PHE A 243 27.28 2.85 -28.27
N PHE A 244 26.12 2.52 -28.79
CA PHE A 244 25.03 3.46 -29.05
C PHE A 244 23.91 3.36 -27.99
N ARG A 245 24.08 2.54 -26.95
CA ARG A 245 23.14 2.45 -25.83
C ARG A 245 23.31 3.67 -24.92
N GLN A 246 22.19 4.24 -24.58
CA GLN A 246 22.14 5.23 -23.52
C GLN A 246 22.08 4.52 -22.17
N ASN A 247 23.11 4.69 -21.34
CA ASN A 247 23.19 4.04 -20.02
C ASN A 247 22.55 4.85 -18.90
N PHE A 248 22.20 6.10 -19.17
CA PHE A 248 21.54 6.96 -18.21
C PHE A 248 20.17 7.38 -18.72
N SER A 249 19.16 6.88 -18.07
CA SER A 249 17.82 7.41 -18.15
C SER A 249 17.49 7.99 -16.78
N GLN A 250 17.56 9.30 -16.65
CA GLN A 250 17.07 9.97 -15.46
C GLN A 250 15.57 10.19 -15.60
N VAL A 251 14.80 9.34 -14.99
CA VAL A 251 13.35 9.47 -14.87
C VAL A 251 13.04 9.73 -13.40
N THR A 252 12.17 10.67 -13.11
CA THR A 252 11.80 11.02 -11.73
C THR A 252 11.20 9.83 -11.00
N ASN A 253 10.39 9.03 -11.68
CA ASN A 253 9.82 7.78 -11.19
C ASN A 253 10.08 6.70 -12.24
N PRO A 254 11.24 6.03 -12.21
CA PRO A 254 11.52 4.97 -13.17
C PRO A 254 10.51 3.84 -13.01
N PRO A 255 10.01 3.27 -14.11
CA PRO A 255 9.14 2.12 -14.05
C PRO A 255 9.89 0.94 -13.43
N ILE A 256 9.27 0.32 -12.44
CA ILE A 256 9.78 -0.86 -11.74
C ILE A 256 9.03 -2.13 -12.12
N ASP A 257 7.97 -1.99 -12.89
CA ASP A 257 7.09 -3.06 -13.30
C ASP A 257 6.70 -2.90 -14.77
N SER A 258 7.30 -3.71 -15.61
CA SER A 258 7.08 -3.67 -17.06
C SER A 258 5.67 -4.09 -17.49
N LEU A 259 4.91 -4.74 -16.62
CA LEU A 259 3.54 -5.18 -16.92
C LEU A 259 2.51 -4.09 -16.63
N ARG A 260 2.76 -3.24 -15.64
CA ARG A 260 1.84 -2.16 -15.24
C ARG A 260 2.11 -0.83 -15.91
N GLU A 261 3.32 -0.62 -16.40
CA GLU A 261 3.81 0.66 -16.94
C GLU A 261 3.80 0.72 -18.49
N ASN A 262 3.13 -0.22 -19.13
CA ASN A 262 2.93 -0.24 -20.59
C ASN A 262 1.62 0.45 -20.99
#